data_2cd33ba792a63e8a9646d5cb6e3d0b20
#
_entry.id   2cd33ba792a63e8a9646d5cb6e3d0b20
#
_cell.length_a   1.000
_cell.length_b   1.000
_cell.length_c   1.000
_cell.angle_alpha   90.00
_cell.angle_beta   90.00
_cell.angle_gamma   90.00
#
_symmetry.space_group_name_H-M   'P 1'
#
loop_
_entity.id
_entity.type
_entity.pdbx_description
1 polymer ?
#
loop_
_entity_poly.entity_id
_entity_poly.type
_entity_poly.pdbx_seq_one_letter_code
_entity_poly.pdbx_strand_id
1 'polypeptide(L)'
;MFQLTLLDHLRLTFGHVAHRYSAHLKVAHMRARWSRWLQAAEALLMAGVLFASLSLAIGRGQWYALACALLATAALVLLLVRLAFDLEASARANAWCAARLWHIRERYQAVLSDLADGAIDVEGARVRRDLLMNDLIAIYEAPSSNDVAYLGSHPATSAADDSVLADDQIDMFLPKSLHKPAATAATGTPTE
;
A
#
# COMPACT_ATOMS: atom_id res chain seq x y z
N MET A 1 -33.41 -5.64 -2.29
CA MET A 1 -32.43 -6.61 -2.79
C MET A 1 -31.64 -5.88 -3.88
N PHE A 2 -30.41 -5.43 -3.58
CA PHE A 2 -29.59 -4.69 -4.55
C PHE A 2 -29.11 -5.70 -5.60
N GLN A 3 -29.59 -5.59 -6.83
CA GLN A 3 -29.02 -6.35 -7.95
C GLN A 3 -27.86 -5.55 -8.55
N LEU A 4 -26.65 -5.81 -8.06
CA LEU A 4 -25.44 -5.34 -8.72
C LEU A 4 -25.34 -6.05 -10.08
N THR A 5 -25.19 -5.26 -11.15
CA THR A 5 -24.86 -5.84 -12.46
C THR A 5 -23.45 -6.45 -12.41
N LEU A 6 -23.15 -7.41 -13.29
CA LEU A 6 -21.82 -8.00 -13.38
C LEU A 6 -20.74 -6.90 -13.61
N LEU A 7 -21.07 -5.93 -14.43
CA LEU A 7 -20.18 -4.81 -14.74
C LEU A 7 -19.92 -3.94 -13.49
N ASP A 8 -20.95 -3.62 -12.71
CA ASP A 8 -20.80 -2.86 -11.46
C ASP A 8 -19.93 -3.62 -10.45
N HIS A 9 -20.13 -4.95 -10.34
CA HIS A 9 -19.32 -5.79 -9.47
C HIS A 9 -17.84 -5.79 -9.89
N LEU A 10 -17.55 -5.96 -11.19
CA LEU A 10 -16.17 -5.93 -11.71
C LEU A 10 -15.52 -4.56 -11.49
N ARG A 11 -16.24 -3.46 -11.71
CA ARG A 11 -15.74 -2.10 -11.47
C ARG A 11 -15.45 -1.86 -9.99
N LEU A 12 -16.36 -2.26 -9.10
CA LEU A 12 -16.18 -2.12 -7.66
C LEU A 12 -14.93 -2.91 -7.20
N THR A 13 -14.80 -4.17 -7.61
CA THR A 13 -13.65 -5.00 -7.26
C THR A 13 -12.35 -4.42 -7.81
N PHE A 14 -12.35 -3.92 -9.04
CA PHE A 14 -11.21 -3.22 -9.62
C PHE A 14 -10.80 -2.01 -8.77
N GLY A 15 -11.76 -1.19 -8.34
CA GLY A 15 -11.51 -0.03 -7.48
C GLY A 15 -10.88 -0.43 -6.14
N HIS A 16 -11.40 -1.47 -5.49
CA HIS A 16 -10.83 -2.01 -4.25
C HIS A 16 -9.40 -2.50 -4.43
N VAL A 17 -9.11 -3.24 -5.51
CA VAL A 17 -7.76 -3.72 -5.82
C VAL A 17 -6.81 -2.56 -6.08
N ALA A 18 -7.24 -1.54 -6.85
CA ALA A 18 -6.44 -0.35 -7.13
C ALA A 18 -6.12 0.45 -5.87
N HIS A 19 -7.11 0.62 -4.99
CA HIS A 19 -6.92 1.28 -3.70
C HIS A 19 -5.91 0.53 -2.81
N ARG A 20 -6.09 -0.77 -2.62
CA ARG A 20 -5.18 -1.61 -1.83
C ARG A 20 -3.77 -1.66 -2.42
N TYR A 21 -3.64 -1.77 -3.74
CA TYR A 21 -2.35 -1.64 -4.41
C TYR A 21 -1.63 -0.35 -4.00
N SER A 22 -2.32 0.79 -4.07
CA SER A 22 -1.73 2.09 -3.74
C SER A 22 -1.34 2.18 -2.25
N ALA A 23 -2.13 1.59 -1.35
CA ALA A 23 -1.84 1.53 0.07
C ALA A 23 -0.58 0.72 0.37
N HIS A 24 -0.46 -0.51 -0.16
CA HIS A 24 0.74 -1.34 0.01
C HIS A 24 1.99 -0.67 -0.57
N LEU A 25 1.88 -0.01 -1.72
CA LEU A 25 2.98 0.71 -2.34
C LEU A 25 3.47 1.88 -1.46
N LYS A 26 2.54 2.67 -0.90
CA LYS A 26 2.86 3.77 0.03
C LYS A 26 3.59 3.25 1.27
N VAL A 27 3.08 2.17 1.87
CA VAL A 27 3.69 1.53 3.05
C VAL A 27 5.08 1.01 2.74
N ALA A 28 5.26 0.32 1.61
CA ALA A 28 6.56 -0.17 1.16
C ALA A 28 7.58 0.96 1.03
N HIS A 29 7.21 2.06 0.35
CA HIS A 29 8.08 3.23 0.17
C HIS A 29 8.40 3.93 1.48
N MET A 30 7.40 4.07 2.37
CA MET A 30 7.60 4.69 3.68
C MET A 30 8.59 3.87 4.52
N ARG A 31 8.38 2.55 4.64
CA ARG A 31 9.25 1.66 5.43
C ARG A 31 10.66 1.59 4.84
N ALA A 32 10.80 1.52 3.51
CA ALA A 32 12.10 1.57 2.85
C ALA A 32 12.84 2.89 3.06
N ARG A 33 12.12 4.02 3.13
CA ARG A 33 12.68 5.33 3.44
C ARG A 33 13.17 5.38 4.90
N TRP A 34 12.34 4.93 5.84
CA TRP A 34 12.70 4.87 7.25
C TRP A 34 13.91 3.95 7.50
N SER A 35 13.95 2.77 6.85
CA SER A 35 15.12 1.87 6.95
C SER A 35 16.40 2.57 6.51
N ARG A 36 16.37 3.30 5.39
CA ARG A 36 17.55 4.07 4.91
C ARG A 36 17.96 5.18 5.86
N TRP A 37 17.00 5.91 6.44
CA TRP A 37 17.30 6.95 7.43
C TRP A 37 17.91 6.37 8.71
N LEU A 38 17.40 5.24 9.20
CA LEU A 38 17.99 4.54 10.36
C LEU A 38 19.41 4.07 10.07
N GLN A 39 19.67 3.52 8.88
CA GLN A 39 21.02 3.13 8.46
C GLN A 39 21.99 4.32 8.39
N ALA A 40 21.54 5.45 7.83
CA ALA A 40 22.33 6.67 7.77
C ALA A 40 22.63 7.23 9.17
N ALA A 41 21.64 7.24 10.07
CA ALA A 41 21.81 7.67 11.45
C ALA A 41 22.80 6.76 12.21
N GLU A 42 22.69 5.44 12.05
CA GLU A 42 23.61 4.48 12.63
C GLU A 42 25.04 4.72 12.13
N ALA A 43 25.25 4.90 10.82
CA ALA A 43 26.56 5.20 10.24
C ALA A 43 27.15 6.50 10.80
N LEU A 44 26.34 7.56 10.96
CA LEU A 44 26.77 8.82 11.54
C LEU A 44 27.15 8.68 13.02
N LEU A 45 26.38 7.91 13.80
CA LEU A 45 26.71 7.62 15.20
C LEU A 45 28.01 6.85 15.30
N MET A 46 28.23 5.84 14.48
CA MET A 46 29.47 5.07 14.48
C MET A 46 30.67 5.92 14.05
N ALA A 47 30.54 6.81 13.08
CA ALA A 47 31.58 7.77 12.71
C ALA A 47 31.89 8.72 13.88
N GLY A 48 30.87 9.17 14.62
CA GLY A 48 31.02 9.98 15.82
C GLY A 48 31.79 9.25 16.95
N VAL A 49 31.48 7.97 17.17
CA VAL A 49 32.19 7.12 18.14
C VAL A 49 33.66 6.99 17.74
N LEU A 50 33.97 6.74 16.47
CA LEU A 50 35.33 6.65 15.96
C LEU A 50 36.09 7.96 16.16
N PHE A 51 35.45 9.10 15.84
CA PHE A 51 36.09 10.43 16.03
C PHE A 51 36.33 10.72 17.50
N ALA A 52 35.39 10.44 18.40
CA ALA A 52 35.53 10.64 19.82
C ALA A 52 36.64 9.76 20.42
N SER A 53 36.68 8.49 20.04
CA SER A 53 37.72 7.55 20.50
C SER A 53 39.11 7.94 20.03
N LEU A 54 39.26 8.42 18.79
CA LEU A 54 40.55 8.90 18.28
C LEU A 54 40.97 10.18 19.00
N SER A 55 40.07 11.10 19.29
CA SER A 55 40.32 12.32 20.06
C SER A 55 40.77 12.02 21.49
N LEU A 56 40.20 10.99 22.11
CA LEU A 56 40.63 10.49 23.41
C LEU A 56 42.01 9.92 23.40
N ALA A 57 42.37 9.13 22.35
CA ALA A 57 43.69 8.56 22.19
C ALA A 57 44.82 9.62 22.02
N ILE A 58 44.47 10.79 21.48
CA ILE A 58 45.42 11.94 21.33
C ILE A 58 45.55 12.75 22.63
N GLY A 59 44.89 12.31 23.74
CA GLY A 59 44.99 12.98 25.06
C GLY A 59 44.08 14.19 25.22
N ARG A 60 43.09 14.35 24.42
CA ARG A 60 42.04 15.36 24.59
C ARG A 60 41.07 14.94 25.71
N GLY A 61 40.99 15.70 26.75
CA GLY A 61 40.27 15.59 28.03
C GLY A 61 39.07 14.61 28.16
N GLN A 62 38.68 14.32 29.36
CA GLN A 62 37.64 13.33 29.74
C GLN A 62 36.25 13.52 29.12
N TRP A 63 35.95 14.71 28.58
CA TRP A 63 34.68 14.98 27.87
C TRP A 63 34.52 14.11 26.62
N TYR A 64 35.61 13.77 25.94
CA TYR A 64 35.56 12.86 24.77
C TYR A 64 35.28 11.43 25.19
N ALA A 65 35.67 11.00 26.40
CA ALA A 65 35.27 9.69 26.93
C ALA A 65 33.75 9.60 27.17
N LEU A 66 33.19 10.64 27.79
CA LEU A 66 31.74 10.72 28.02
C LEU A 66 30.97 10.76 26.70
N ALA A 67 31.41 11.58 25.74
CA ALA A 67 30.81 11.66 24.42
C ALA A 67 30.86 10.31 23.68
N CYS A 68 31.99 9.61 23.75
CA CYS A 68 32.16 8.27 23.15
C CYS A 68 31.17 7.27 23.77
N ALA A 69 31.04 7.25 25.10
CA ALA A 69 30.12 6.36 25.80
C ALA A 69 28.66 6.64 25.43
N LEU A 70 28.24 7.90 25.38
CA LEU A 70 26.87 8.29 25.01
C LEU A 70 26.56 7.93 23.54
N LEU A 71 27.46 8.23 22.62
CA LEU A 71 27.29 7.88 21.19
C LEU A 71 27.25 6.37 20.99
N ALA A 72 28.12 5.61 21.66
CA ALA A 72 28.12 4.15 21.56
C ALA A 72 26.80 3.55 22.11
N THR A 73 26.29 4.08 23.25
CA THR A 73 25.01 3.66 23.79
C THR A 73 23.86 3.98 22.84
N ALA A 74 23.84 5.18 22.26
CA ALA A 74 22.83 5.57 21.29
C ALA A 74 22.87 4.68 20.02
N ALA A 75 24.07 4.38 19.52
CA ALA A 75 24.24 3.47 18.37
C ALA A 75 23.74 2.06 18.70
N LEU A 76 24.02 1.54 19.88
CA LEU A 76 23.55 0.23 20.32
C LEU A 76 22.02 0.19 20.41
N VAL A 77 21.40 1.20 21.00
CA VAL A 77 19.92 1.30 21.08
C VAL A 77 19.31 1.33 19.67
N LEU A 78 19.89 2.13 18.77
CA LEU A 78 19.40 2.22 17.40
C LEU A 78 19.51 0.88 16.66
N LEU A 79 20.62 0.17 16.86
CA LEU A 79 20.82 -1.18 16.30
C LEU A 79 19.79 -2.18 16.82
N LEU A 80 19.50 -2.16 18.13
CA LEU A 80 18.48 -3.03 18.74
C LEU A 80 17.08 -2.73 18.21
N VAL A 81 16.73 -1.46 18.06
CA VAL A 81 15.46 -1.04 17.45
C VAL A 81 15.36 -1.55 16.02
N ARG A 82 16.41 -1.38 15.22
CA ARG A 82 16.45 -1.86 13.84
C ARG A 82 16.28 -3.37 13.75
N LEU A 83 16.96 -4.12 14.65
CA LEU A 83 16.87 -5.57 14.67
C LEU A 83 15.48 -6.07 15.10
N ALA A 84 14.86 -5.37 16.05
CA ALA A 84 13.53 -5.72 16.56
C ALA A 84 12.41 -5.48 15.53
N PHE A 85 12.53 -4.46 14.67
CA PHE A 85 11.43 -4.05 13.79
C PHE A 85 11.56 -4.48 12.33
N ASP A 86 12.62 -5.13 11.90
CA ASP A 86 12.90 -5.59 10.52
C ASP A 86 12.12 -4.85 9.40
N LEU A 87 12.28 -3.51 9.38
CA LEU A 87 11.58 -2.61 8.46
C LEU A 87 11.86 -2.94 7.00
N GLU A 88 13.00 -3.54 6.71
CA GLU A 88 13.40 -3.86 5.35
C GLU A 88 12.66 -5.09 4.83
N ALA A 89 12.54 -6.16 5.63
CA ALA A 89 11.75 -7.33 5.26
C ALA A 89 10.29 -6.96 5.06
N SER A 90 9.75 -6.12 5.96
CA SER A 90 8.38 -5.63 5.85
C SER A 90 8.17 -4.73 4.62
N ALA A 91 9.14 -3.88 4.25
CA ALA A 91 9.07 -3.08 3.03
C ALA A 91 9.05 -3.97 1.78
N ARG A 92 9.90 -5.01 1.74
CA ARG A 92 9.94 -5.99 0.63
C ARG A 92 8.64 -6.78 0.53
N ALA A 93 8.08 -7.24 1.65
CA ALA A 93 6.82 -7.98 1.69
C ALA A 93 5.66 -7.13 1.15
N ASN A 94 5.56 -5.86 1.56
CA ASN A 94 4.55 -4.95 1.04
C ASN A 94 4.75 -4.61 -0.44
N ALA A 95 5.99 -4.43 -0.90
CA ALA A 95 6.28 -4.21 -2.33
C ALA A 95 5.89 -5.43 -3.18
N TRP A 96 6.14 -6.64 -2.69
CA TRP A 96 5.74 -7.87 -3.36
C TRP A 96 4.21 -8.04 -3.43
N CYS A 97 3.50 -7.72 -2.34
CA CYS A 97 2.04 -7.72 -2.31
C CYS A 97 1.48 -6.69 -3.32
N ALA A 98 2.05 -5.47 -3.33
CA ALA A 98 1.68 -4.45 -4.30
C ALA A 98 1.89 -4.93 -5.75
N ALA A 99 3.01 -5.56 -6.07
CA ALA A 99 3.27 -6.07 -7.42
C ALA A 99 2.24 -7.12 -7.86
N ARG A 100 1.81 -8.00 -6.95
CA ARG A 100 0.74 -8.97 -7.23
C ARG A 100 -0.61 -8.30 -7.44
N LEU A 101 -0.98 -7.35 -6.57
CA LEU A 101 -2.22 -6.59 -6.71
C LEU A 101 -2.24 -5.77 -8.00
N TRP A 102 -1.09 -5.22 -8.43
CA TRP A 102 -0.98 -4.55 -9.72
C TRP A 102 -1.31 -5.50 -10.88
N HIS A 103 -0.76 -6.72 -10.85
CA HIS A 103 -1.04 -7.72 -11.88
C HIS A 103 -2.54 -8.11 -11.92
N ILE A 104 -3.17 -8.31 -10.77
CA ILE A 104 -4.62 -8.56 -10.69
C ILE A 104 -5.41 -7.37 -11.21
N ARG A 105 -5.04 -6.14 -10.86
CA ARG A 105 -5.66 -4.91 -11.36
C ARG A 105 -5.68 -4.87 -12.89
N GLU A 106 -4.53 -5.12 -13.52
CA GLU A 106 -4.42 -5.11 -14.99
C GLU A 106 -5.32 -6.19 -15.64
N ARG A 107 -5.41 -7.37 -15.02
CA ARG A 107 -6.31 -8.42 -15.49
C ARG A 107 -7.79 -8.06 -15.36
N TYR A 108 -8.19 -7.40 -14.25
CA TYR A 108 -9.56 -6.87 -14.12
C TYR A 108 -9.86 -5.81 -15.17
N GLN A 109 -8.91 -4.91 -15.45
CA GLN A 109 -9.05 -3.91 -16.49
C GLN A 109 -9.21 -4.54 -17.87
N ALA A 110 -8.44 -5.58 -18.19
CA ALA A 110 -8.57 -6.32 -19.43
C ALA A 110 -9.96 -6.97 -19.56
N VAL A 111 -10.47 -7.63 -18.51
CA VAL A 111 -11.82 -8.23 -18.52
C VAL A 111 -12.90 -7.18 -18.72
N LEU A 112 -12.77 -6.01 -18.07
CA LEU A 112 -13.70 -4.88 -18.26
C LEU A 112 -13.69 -4.36 -19.70
N SER A 113 -12.50 -4.22 -20.30
CA SER A 113 -12.35 -3.79 -21.68
C SER A 113 -12.93 -4.83 -22.65
N ASP A 114 -12.58 -6.11 -22.50
CA ASP A 114 -13.09 -7.19 -23.33
C ASP A 114 -14.62 -7.28 -23.29
N LEU A 115 -15.22 -7.05 -22.11
CA LEU A 115 -16.67 -7.05 -21.93
C LEU A 115 -17.31 -5.83 -22.59
N ALA A 116 -16.69 -4.64 -22.44
CA ALA A 116 -17.19 -3.40 -23.04
C ALA A 116 -17.11 -3.42 -24.57
N ASP A 117 -16.07 -4.04 -25.13
CA ASP A 117 -15.88 -4.20 -26.58
C ASP A 117 -16.69 -5.36 -27.17
N GLY A 118 -17.41 -6.13 -26.32
CA GLY A 118 -18.18 -7.32 -26.76
C GLY A 118 -17.30 -8.49 -27.21
N ALA A 119 -16.02 -8.47 -26.89
CA ALA A 119 -15.07 -9.54 -27.22
C ALA A 119 -15.32 -10.82 -26.39
N ILE A 120 -15.94 -10.68 -25.22
CA ILE A 120 -16.39 -11.80 -24.39
C ILE A 120 -17.88 -11.63 -24.05
N ASP A 121 -18.58 -12.73 -23.89
CA ASP A 121 -19.94 -12.75 -23.40
C ASP A 121 -20.00 -12.65 -21.86
N VAL A 122 -21.20 -12.45 -21.34
CA VAL A 122 -21.42 -12.31 -19.89
C VAL A 122 -20.97 -13.56 -19.12
N GLU A 123 -21.14 -14.74 -19.70
CA GLU A 123 -20.75 -15.99 -19.05
C GLU A 123 -19.22 -16.16 -19.00
N GLY A 124 -18.53 -15.85 -20.10
CA GLY A 124 -17.07 -15.80 -20.12
C GLY A 124 -16.48 -14.80 -19.13
N ALA A 125 -17.13 -13.64 -18.99
CA ALA A 125 -16.73 -12.65 -17.99
C ALA A 125 -16.92 -13.15 -16.55
N ARG A 126 -17.98 -13.93 -16.26
CA ARG A 126 -18.19 -14.56 -14.93
C ARG A 126 -17.09 -15.55 -14.61
N VAL A 127 -16.76 -16.43 -15.53
CA VAL A 127 -15.68 -17.41 -15.34
C VAL A 127 -14.34 -16.70 -15.05
N ARG A 128 -14.00 -15.67 -15.83
CA ARG A 128 -12.77 -14.90 -15.62
C ARG A 128 -12.77 -14.17 -14.29
N ARG A 129 -13.91 -13.58 -13.87
CA ARG A 129 -14.07 -12.95 -12.55
C ARG A 129 -13.80 -13.94 -11.42
N ASP A 130 -14.36 -15.15 -11.49
CA ASP A 130 -14.24 -16.16 -10.44
C ASP A 130 -12.78 -16.64 -10.30
N LEU A 131 -12.07 -16.80 -11.41
CA LEU A 131 -10.63 -17.08 -11.41
C LEU A 131 -9.82 -15.94 -10.74
N LEU A 132 -10.11 -14.69 -11.10
CA LEU A 132 -9.45 -13.52 -10.50
C LEU A 132 -9.74 -13.37 -9.02
N MET A 133 -10.97 -13.72 -8.58
CA MET A 133 -11.34 -13.71 -7.19
C MET A 133 -10.55 -14.74 -6.38
N ASN A 134 -10.34 -15.94 -6.91
CA ASN A 134 -9.51 -16.96 -6.27
C ASN A 134 -8.04 -16.50 -6.16
N ASP A 135 -7.49 -15.89 -7.22
CA ASP A 135 -6.14 -15.32 -7.19
C ASP A 135 -6.03 -14.20 -6.13
N LEU A 136 -7.08 -13.39 -5.99
CA LEU A 136 -7.14 -12.29 -5.02
C LEU A 136 -7.19 -12.80 -3.57
N ILE A 137 -7.98 -13.84 -3.30
CA ILE A 137 -8.06 -14.50 -1.99
C ILE A 137 -6.67 -14.98 -1.57
N ALA A 138 -5.93 -15.65 -2.47
CA ALA A 138 -4.58 -16.14 -2.19
C ALA A 138 -3.59 -15.01 -1.84
N ILE A 139 -3.80 -13.80 -2.36
CA ILE A 139 -2.98 -12.62 -1.99
C ILE A 139 -3.38 -12.11 -0.60
N TYR A 140 -4.67 -12.10 -0.27
CA TYR A 140 -5.15 -11.60 1.03
C TYR A 140 -4.83 -12.55 2.19
N GLU A 141 -4.70 -13.84 1.93
CA GLU A 141 -4.28 -14.81 2.94
C GLU A 141 -2.78 -14.74 3.25
N ALA A 142 -2.00 -14.03 2.43
CA ALA A 142 -0.58 -13.83 2.66
C ALA A 142 -0.33 -12.95 3.92
N PRO A 143 0.64 -13.31 4.80
CA PRO A 143 0.89 -12.59 6.06
C PRO A 143 1.17 -11.09 5.88
N SER A 144 1.74 -10.70 4.74
CA SER A 144 2.04 -9.29 4.42
C SER A 144 0.79 -8.43 4.17
N SER A 145 -0.38 -9.05 3.90
CA SER A 145 -1.62 -8.30 3.67
C SER A 145 -2.16 -7.65 4.94
N ASN A 146 -1.89 -8.25 6.11
CA ASN A 146 -2.38 -7.79 7.40
C ASN A 146 -1.69 -6.50 7.88
N ASP A 147 -0.46 -6.25 7.43
CA ASP A 147 0.32 -5.05 7.82
C ASP A 147 -0.34 -3.73 7.39
N VAL A 148 -1.07 -3.73 6.29
CA VAL A 148 -1.79 -2.54 5.81
C VAL A 148 -3.05 -2.28 6.64
N ALA A 149 -3.69 -3.32 7.14
CA ALA A 149 -4.85 -3.20 8.03
C ALA A 149 -4.49 -2.46 9.35
N TYR A 150 -3.28 -2.68 9.88
CA TYR A 150 -2.79 -1.97 11.08
C TYR A 150 -2.45 -0.50 10.82
N LEU A 151 -2.03 -0.14 9.62
CA LEU A 151 -1.67 1.24 9.27
C LEU A 151 -2.86 2.05 8.71
N GLY A 152 -3.87 1.35 8.19
CA GLY A 152 -5.15 1.94 7.79
C GLY A 152 -6.08 2.22 8.98
N SER A 153 -5.80 1.65 10.13
CA SER A 153 -6.51 1.96 11.39
C SER A 153 -5.98 3.24 12.06
N HIS A 154 -5.81 4.32 11.29
CA HIS A 154 -6.02 5.65 11.85
C HIS A 154 -7.47 5.66 12.33
N PRO A 155 -7.75 6.08 13.58
CA PRO A 155 -9.11 6.07 14.14
C PRO A 155 -10.13 6.95 13.41
N ALA A 156 -9.73 7.63 12.34
CA ALA A 156 -10.59 8.44 11.47
C ALA A 156 -11.04 7.72 10.18
N THR A 157 -10.47 6.55 9.84
CA THR A 157 -10.88 5.75 8.69
C THR A 157 -11.07 4.30 9.14
N SER A 158 -12.06 4.10 9.99
CA SER A 158 -12.44 2.78 10.48
C SER A 158 -13.00 1.92 9.35
N ALA A 159 -13.11 0.62 9.59
CA ALA A 159 -13.66 -0.43 8.74
C ALA A 159 -15.03 -0.11 8.06
N ALA A 160 -15.63 1.04 8.32
CA ALA A 160 -16.79 1.57 7.61
C ALA A 160 -16.43 2.21 6.26
N ASP A 161 -15.17 2.60 6.04
CA ASP A 161 -14.72 3.24 4.80
C ASP A 161 -14.30 2.21 3.73
N ASP A 162 -14.17 0.95 4.11
CA ASP A 162 -13.94 -0.18 3.18
C ASP A 162 -15.24 -0.56 2.43
N SER A 163 -16.37 0.08 2.77
CA SER A 163 -17.69 -0.39 2.33
C SER A 163 -18.23 0.25 1.07
N VAL A 164 -17.80 1.45 0.67
CA VAL A 164 -18.31 2.07 -0.57
C VAL A 164 -17.26 3.04 -1.13
N LEU A 165 -16.37 2.56 -2.00
CA LEU A 165 -15.72 3.46 -2.94
C LEU A 165 -16.82 4.11 -3.80
N ALA A 166 -16.95 5.42 -3.70
CA ALA A 166 -17.91 6.16 -4.51
C ALA A 166 -17.56 5.98 -6.01
N ASP A 167 -18.57 5.96 -6.88
CA ASP A 167 -18.36 5.72 -8.32
C ASP A 167 -17.34 6.68 -8.94
N ASP A 168 -17.27 7.93 -8.47
CA ASP A 168 -16.29 8.94 -8.91
C ASP A 168 -14.85 8.58 -8.51
N GLN A 169 -14.65 7.92 -7.36
CA GLN A 169 -13.34 7.43 -6.94
C GLN A 169 -12.88 6.23 -7.77
N ILE A 170 -13.81 5.35 -8.15
CA ILE A 170 -13.52 4.24 -9.06
C ILE A 170 -13.17 4.75 -10.45
N ASP A 171 -13.93 5.74 -10.94
CA ASP A 171 -13.74 6.35 -12.24
C ASP A 171 -12.38 7.07 -12.39
N MET A 172 -11.77 7.54 -11.28
CA MET A 172 -10.40 8.07 -11.31
C MET A 172 -9.34 7.05 -11.76
N PHE A 173 -9.60 5.76 -11.59
CA PHE A 173 -8.67 4.69 -11.97
C PHE A 173 -9.00 4.03 -13.31
N LEU A 174 -10.13 4.38 -13.92
CA LEU A 174 -10.60 3.81 -15.18
C LEU A 174 -10.45 4.80 -16.35
N PRO A 175 -10.21 4.30 -17.57
CA PRO A 175 -10.29 5.15 -18.76
C PRO A 175 -11.73 5.67 -18.94
N LYS A 176 -11.87 6.85 -19.55
CA LYS A 176 -13.17 7.53 -19.73
C LYS A 176 -14.24 6.66 -20.41
N SER A 177 -13.84 5.75 -21.27
CA SER A 177 -14.73 4.81 -21.97
C SER A 177 -15.44 3.81 -21.04
N LEU A 178 -14.87 3.59 -19.85
CA LEU A 178 -15.38 2.65 -18.84
C LEU A 178 -16.02 3.37 -17.64
N HIS A 179 -16.15 4.71 -17.71
CA HIS A 179 -16.84 5.47 -16.67
C HIS A 179 -18.33 5.15 -16.69
N LYS A 180 -18.95 5.19 -15.52
CA LYS A 180 -20.41 5.07 -15.41
C LYS A 180 -21.05 6.32 -16.03
N PRO A 181 -22.03 6.18 -16.96
CA PRO A 181 -22.74 7.33 -17.48
C PRO A 181 -23.40 8.07 -16.32
N ALA A 182 -23.17 9.39 -16.23
CA ALA A 182 -23.83 10.23 -15.23
C ALA A 182 -25.34 9.99 -15.33
N ALA A 183 -25.97 9.65 -14.19
CA ALA A 183 -27.42 9.50 -14.15
C ALA A 183 -28.02 10.81 -14.62
N THR A 184 -28.61 10.79 -15.82
CA THR A 184 -29.29 11.94 -16.39
C THR A 184 -30.38 12.29 -15.38
N ALA A 185 -30.23 13.42 -14.69
CA ALA A 185 -31.26 13.93 -13.80
C ALA A 185 -32.55 14.00 -14.64
N ALA A 186 -33.49 13.12 -14.33
CA ALA A 186 -34.81 13.16 -14.91
C ALA A 186 -35.45 14.49 -14.51
N THR A 187 -35.25 15.49 -15.32
CA THR A 187 -36.01 16.73 -15.32
C THR A 187 -37.44 16.36 -15.68
N GLY A 188 -38.19 15.96 -14.66
CA GLY A 188 -39.64 15.93 -14.73
C GLY A 188 -40.10 17.38 -14.92
N THR A 189 -40.43 17.75 -16.15
CA THR A 189 -41.28 18.89 -16.43
C THR A 189 -42.66 18.59 -15.89
N PRO A 190 -43.18 19.36 -14.96
CA PRO A 190 -44.61 19.30 -14.68
C PRO A 190 -45.33 19.96 -15.85
N THR A 191 -46.05 19.18 -16.65
CA THR A 191 -47.07 19.70 -17.55
C THR A 191 -48.24 20.18 -16.74
N GLU A 192 -48.54 21.47 -16.89
CA GLU A 192 -49.82 22.09 -16.53
C GLU A 192 -51.02 21.42 -17.20
#